data_8907baafdf45d370de2f79857b3ae901
#
_entry.id   8907baafdf45d370de2f79857b3ae901
#
_cell.length_a   1.000
_cell.length_b   1.000
_cell.length_c   1.000
_cell.angle_alpha   90.00
_cell.angle_beta   90.00
_cell.angle_gamma   90.00
#
_symmetry.space_group_name_H-M   'P 1'
#
loop_
_entity.id
_entity.type
_entity.pdbx_description
1 polymer ?
#
loop_
_entity_poly.entity_id
_entity_poly.type
_entity_poly.pdbx_seq_one_letter_code
_entity_poly.pdbx_strand_id
1 'polypeptide(L)'
;MTAVRFLAPDTDAYVASVQRHAAEFKLRSGLELEINVVPSDEYFSNEIHGYLSGADGADVFMSGPVLVWEHAAAGFVQPLDDLLDRASDAYRPDDFVDALLAANRWDGRAGSRLGSGPLLEIPVNCESYNLAYVPAHLEAAEIAVPETWEAFFAAARAAAAAGACRGFAQRGVDVWHTMYTGFATYFWSYGARDFEDGRSAIASDVAVGATADFLAALRAAGPDDWPEQRWYELALDFAQGRYALMVDSDHYVAYFEDPRYSSLVGAIEYALPPSGPAGCRPNLWTWSVVVNARTRNLDAAWRFVEWATGPDFLRRSASEGNMNPTRLSTWDDEEFRARAAAWGSFYEVARRLVEHEASVLVTPMPNYREIATRWVLALREAYAGRDVRDSLEEAADEIDSLSTTGAPA
;
A
#
# COMPACT_ATOMS: atom_id res chain seq x y z
N MET A 1 24.55 25.46 -11.33
CA MET A 1 23.10 25.62 -11.02
C MET A 1 22.78 24.65 -9.91
N THR A 2 21.94 25.02 -8.98
CA THR A 2 21.50 24.10 -7.90
C THR A 2 20.60 23.06 -8.52
N ALA A 3 20.92 21.78 -8.34
CA ALA A 3 20.08 20.66 -8.75
C ALA A 3 19.29 20.14 -7.54
N VAL A 4 18.08 19.66 -7.76
CA VAL A 4 17.31 18.86 -6.81
C VAL A 4 17.51 17.39 -7.16
N ARG A 5 17.90 16.57 -6.20
CA ARG A 5 18.10 15.13 -6.37
C ARG A 5 16.89 14.38 -5.85
N PHE A 6 16.22 13.69 -6.74
CA PHE A 6 15.04 12.87 -6.44
C PHE A 6 15.39 11.38 -6.57
N LEU A 7 15.20 10.62 -5.50
CA LEU A 7 15.42 9.18 -5.44
C LEU A 7 14.09 8.43 -5.45
N ALA A 8 13.96 7.42 -6.32
CA ALA A 8 12.73 6.68 -6.49
C ALA A 8 12.97 5.22 -6.93
N PRO A 9 12.02 4.29 -6.69
CA PRO A 9 12.06 2.93 -7.24
C PRO A 9 11.74 2.91 -8.75
N ASP A 10 12.13 1.84 -9.43
CA ASP A 10 12.05 1.70 -10.89
C ASP A 10 10.66 1.32 -11.45
N THR A 11 9.67 1.06 -10.62
CA THR A 11 8.39 0.44 -11.04
C THR A 11 7.15 1.33 -10.87
N ASP A 12 7.32 2.64 -10.69
CA ASP A 12 6.21 3.53 -10.33
C ASP A 12 5.78 4.45 -11.49
N ALA A 13 4.46 4.48 -11.78
CA ALA A 13 3.87 5.32 -12.83
C ALA A 13 4.03 6.82 -12.54
N TYR A 14 4.00 7.24 -11.27
CA TYR A 14 4.28 8.62 -10.87
C TYR A 14 5.71 9.02 -11.20
N VAL A 15 6.69 8.15 -10.93
CA VAL A 15 8.11 8.39 -11.28
C VAL A 15 8.29 8.56 -12.77
N ALA A 16 7.61 7.75 -13.59
CA ALA A 16 7.61 7.89 -15.04
C ALA A 16 7.04 9.26 -15.49
N SER A 17 5.99 9.76 -14.83
CA SER A 17 5.46 11.11 -15.07
C SER A 17 6.46 12.20 -14.69
N VAL A 18 7.15 12.08 -13.54
CA VAL A 18 8.18 13.03 -13.11
C VAL A 18 9.32 13.08 -14.14
N GLN A 19 9.80 11.93 -14.61
CA GLN A 19 10.84 11.85 -15.65
C GLN A 19 10.40 12.54 -16.95
N ARG A 20 9.17 12.29 -17.39
CA ARG A 20 8.60 12.86 -18.62
C ARG A 20 8.52 14.38 -18.57
N HIS A 21 8.22 14.94 -17.39
CA HIS A 21 7.97 16.37 -17.21
C HIS A 21 9.12 17.12 -16.51
N ALA A 22 10.28 16.52 -16.31
CA ALA A 22 11.44 17.15 -15.66
C ALA A 22 11.88 18.48 -16.33
N ALA A 23 11.77 18.59 -17.66
CA ALA A 23 12.07 19.82 -18.39
C ALA A 23 11.10 20.96 -18.04
N GLU A 24 9.84 20.66 -17.75
CA GLU A 24 8.87 21.67 -17.30
C GLU A 24 9.23 22.21 -15.91
N PHE A 25 9.63 21.32 -14.97
CA PHE A 25 10.13 21.77 -13.67
C PHE A 25 11.28 22.75 -13.80
N LYS A 26 12.26 22.43 -14.66
CA LYS A 26 13.39 23.33 -14.94
C LYS A 26 12.94 24.68 -15.49
N LEU A 27 12.01 24.70 -16.42
CA LEU A 27 11.49 25.95 -17.02
C LEU A 27 10.75 26.82 -15.97
N ARG A 28 9.99 26.20 -15.06
CA ARG A 28 9.20 26.91 -14.04
C ARG A 28 10.05 27.38 -12.86
N SER A 29 10.99 26.56 -12.41
CA SER A 29 11.75 26.81 -11.17
C SER A 29 13.13 27.44 -11.40
N GLY A 30 13.71 27.26 -12.60
CA GLY A 30 15.11 27.57 -12.89
C GLY A 30 16.11 26.56 -12.26
N LEU A 31 15.62 25.46 -11.68
CA LEU A 31 16.43 24.43 -11.05
C LEU A 31 16.60 23.21 -11.97
N GLU A 32 17.72 22.53 -11.88
CA GLU A 32 17.89 21.21 -12.49
C GLU A 32 17.23 20.13 -11.63
N LEU A 33 16.75 19.07 -12.25
CA LEU A 33 16.22 17.88 -11.57
C LEU A 33 17.08 16.67 -11.95
N GLU A 34 17.75 16.09 -10.97
CA GLU A 34 18.50 14.84 -11.09
C GLU A 34 17.64 13.71 -10.51
N ILE A 35 17.22 12.78 -11.36
CA ILE A 35 16.35 11.67 -10.96
C ILE A 35 17.20 10.42 -10.89
N ASN A 36 17.37 9.88 -9.69
CA ASN A 36 18.03 8.61 -9.46
C ASN A 36 16.96 7.53 -9.23
N VAL A 37 16.86 6.60 -10.18
CA VAL A 37 15.93 5.48 -10.12
C VAL A 37 16.74 4.22 -9.86
N VAL A 38 16.42 3.52 -8.79
CA VAL A 38 17.10 2.29 -8.38
C VAL A 38 16.15 1.10 -8.40
N PRO A 39 16.67 -0.13 -8.57
CA PRO A 39 15.85 -1.33 -8.52
C PRO A 39 15.03 -1.42 -7.22
N SER A 40 13.79 -1.87 -7.32
CA SER A 40 12.87 -1.93 -6.17
C SER A 40 13.43 -2.75 -5.00
N ASP A 41 14.09 -3.89 -5.27
CA ASP A 41 14.70 -4.72 -4.21
C ASP A 41 15.78 -3.95 -3.42
N GLU A 42 16.58 -3.12 -4.09
CA GLU A 42 17.59 -2.26 -3.49
C GLU A 42 16.93 -1.09 -2.74
N TYR A 43 15.90 -0.48 -3.36
CA TYR A 43 15.15 0.64 -2.79
C TYR A 43 14.51 0.28 -1.45
N PHE A 44 13.94 -0.91 -1.35
CA PHE A 44 13.26 -1.38 -0.13
C PHE A 44 14.19 -2.10 0.85
N SER A 45 15.49 -2.10 0.59
CA SER A 45 16.51 -2.58 1.52
C SER A 45 17.04 -1.45 2.41
N ASN A 46 17.90 -1.79 3.39
CA ASN A 46 18.60 -0.80 4.20
C ASN A 46 19.66 -0.02 3.42
N GLU A 47 19.99 -0.42 2.19
CA GLU A 47 20.95 0.24 1.31
C GLU A 47 20.47 1.65 0.91
N ILE A 48 19.14 1.91 0.93
CA ILE A 48 18.57 3.24 0.70
C ILE A 48 19.22 4.32 1.57
N HIS A 49 19.62 4.00 2.81
CA HIS A 49 20.27 4.96 3.70
C HIS A 49 21.60 5.47 3.15
N GLY A 50 22.29 4.69 2.30
CA GLY A 50 23.47 5.13 1.55
C GLY A 50 23.14 6.24 0.56
N TYR A 51 22.02 6.12 -0.15
CA TYR A 51 21.56 7.14 -1.10
C TYR A 51 21.02 8.41 -0.44
N LEU A 52 20.59 8.33 0.82
CA LEU A 52 20.07 9.46 1.58
C LEU A 52 21.18 10.20 2.35
N SER A 53 22.37 9.62 2.46
CA SER A 53 23.46 10.13 3.28
C SER A 53 24.50 10.89 2.45
N GLY A 54 25.30 11.71 3.13
CA GLY A 54 26.45 12.40 2.55
C GLY A 54 26.12 13.70 1.81
N ALA A 55 27.15 14.26 1.16
CA ALA A 55 27.07 15.56 0.48
C ALA A 55 26.24 15.49 -0.82
N ASP A 56 26.17 14.31 -1.40
CA ASP A 56 25.47 14.02 -2.66
C ASP A 56 24.20 13.18 -2.43
N GLY A 57 23.73 13.09 -1.17
CA GLY A 57 22.49 12.41 -0.83
C GLY A 57 21.25 13.03 -1.51
N ALA A 58 20.21 12.22 -1.69
CA ALA A 58 18.96 12.69 -2.27
C ALA A 58 18.33 13.80 -1.41
N ASP A 59 17.80 14.84 -2.06
CA ASP A 59 17.06 15.92 -1.40
C ASP A 59 15.60 15.54 -1.13
N VAL A 60 15.03 14.75 -2.05
CA VAL A 60 13.66 14.21 -1.96
C VAL A 60 13.68 12.74 -2.35
N PHE A 61 12.89 11.92 -1.69
CA PHE A 61 12.78 10.50 -1.99
C PHE A 61 11.35 9.99 -1.82
N MET A 62 11.01 8.87 -2.45
CA MET A 62 9.71 8.22 -2.28
C MET A 62 9.68 7.40 -1.00
N SER A 63 8.52 7.29 -0.38
CA SER A 63 8.29 6.48 0.81
C SER A 63 6.81 6.06 0.90
N GLY A 64 6.44 5.53 2.04
CA GLY A 64 5.08 5.16 2.42
C GLY A 64 5.04 4.81 3.90
N PRO A 65 3.86 4.54 4.48
CA PRO A 65 3.66 4.50 5.93
C PRO A 65 4.70 3.69 6.71
N VAL A 66 4.90 2.44 6.40
CA VAL A 66 5.88 1.57 7.11
C VAL A 66 7.32 2.04 6.92
N LEU A 67 7.66 2.47 5.71
CA LEU A 67 9.01 2.89 5.36
C LEU A 67 9.37 4.23 6.01
N VAL A 68 8.43 5.18 6.02
CA VAL A 68 8.68 6.51 6.59
C VAL A 68 8.94 6.47 8.09
N TRP A 69 8.38 5.51 8.82
CA TRP A 69 8.64 5.38 10.27
C TRP A 69 10.11 5.00 10.53
N GLU A 70 10.66 4.07 9.74
CA GLU A 70 12.09 3.72 9.80
C GLU A 70 12.98 4.88 9.40
N HIS A 71 12.64 5.58 8.31
CA HIS A 71 13.39 6.74 7.84
C HIS A 71 13.35 7.89 8.85
N ALA A 72 12.22 8.11 9.52
CA ALA A 72 12.07 9.12 10.56
C ALA A 72 12.92 8.77 11.79
N ALA A 73 12.89 7.52 12.24
CA ALA A 73 13.74 7.05 13.34
C ALA A 73 15.24 7.16 13.02
N ALA A 74 15.63 6.98 11.75
CA ALA A 74 17.01 7.15 11.28
C ALA A 74 17.41 8.61 11.01
N GLY A 75 16.50 9.59 11.22
CA GLY A 75 16.77 11.02 11.07
C GLY A 75 16.90 11.49 9.62
N PHE A 76 16.16 10.88 8.70
CA PHE A 76 16.12 11.28 7.28
C PHE A 76 14.88 12.07 6.90
N VAL A 77 13.88 12.21 7.77
CA VAL A 77 12.59 12.83 7.43
C VAL A 77 12.49 14.25 7.98
N GLN A 78 12.30 15.21 7.10
CA GLN A 78 11.98 16.60 7.43
C GLN A 78 10.48 16.73 7.67
N PRO A 79 10.01 17.19 8.84
CA PRO A 79 8.61 17.56 9.05
C PRO A 79 8.16 18.65 8.07
N LEU A 80 6.94 18.53 7.54
CA LEU A 80 6.48 19.33 6.40
C LEU A 80 5.48 20.45 6.77
N ASP A 81 4.98 20.52 8.02
CA ASP A 81 3.94 21.50 8.40
C ASP A 81 4.35 22.93 8.10
N ASP A 82 5.55 23.36 8.53
CA ASP A 82 6.07 24.71 8.26
C ASP A 82 6.27 25.01 6.76
N LEU A 83 6.49 23.99 5.95
CA LEU A 83 6.63 24.10 4.49
C LEU A 83 5.26 24.22 3.83
N LEU A 84 4.27 23.46 4.30
CA LEU A 84 2.88 23.58 3.86
C LEU A 84 2.28 24.95 4.16
N ASP A 85 2.55 25.49 5.36
CA ASP A 85 2.06 26.82 5.75
C ASP A 85 2.61 27.96 4.85
N ARG A 86 3.72 27.70 4.16
CA ARG A 86 4.37 28.63 3.22
C ARG A 86 4.13 28.29 1.75
N ALA A 87 3.36 27.22 1.50
CA ALA A 87 3.03 26.84 0.12
C ALA A 87 2.24 27.95 -0.59
N SER A 88 2.34 28.01 -1.92
CA SER A 88 1.55 28.95 -2.70
C SER A 88 0.05 28.65 -2.61
N ASP A 89 -0.81 29.66 -2.75
CA ASP A 89 -2.29 29.48 -2.78
C ASP A 89 -2.71 28.45 -3.86
N ALA A 90 -1.93 28.35 -4.94
CA ALA A 90 -2.19 27.42 -6.04
C ALA A 90 -1.92 25.94 -5.64
N TYR A 91 -1.17 25.69 -4.57
CA TYR A 91 -0.86 24.36 -4.11
C TYR A 91 -2.07 23.64 -3.50
N ARG A 92 -2.96 24.38 -2.80
CA ARG A 92 -4.20 23.88 -2.24
C ARG A 92 -3.99 22.61 -1.38
N PRO A 93 -3.42 22.72 -0.17
CA PRO A 93 -3.27 21.58 0.73
C PRO A 93 -4.61 20.92 1.12
N ASP A 94 -5.69 21.71 1.16
CA ASP A 94 -7.07 21.31 1.43
C ASP A 94 -7.73 20.45 0.34
N ASP A 95 -7.09 20.32 -0.80
CA ASP A 95 -7.52 19.48 -1.92
C ASP A 95 -7.08 18.02 -1.78
N PHE A 96 -6.16 17.71 -0.86
CA PHE A 96 -5.84 16.32 -0.57
C PHE A 96 -6.98 15.63 0.18
N VAL A 97 -7.13 14.32 -0.05
CA VAL A 97 -8.04 13.49 0.75
C VAL A 97 -7.53 13.46 2.20
N ASP A 98 -8.35 13.87 3.15
CA ASP A 98 -7.96 14.02 4.58
C ASP A 98 -7.37 12.73 5.17
N ALA A 99 -7.95 11.57 4.84
CA ALA A 99 -7.48 10.27 5.33
C ALA A 99 -6.04 9.97 4.89
N LEU A 100 -5.64 10.42 3.68
CA LEU A 100 -4.27 10.22 3.17
C LEU A 100 -3.26 11.12 3.90
N LEU A 101 -3.61 12.37 4.17
CA LEU A 101 -2.74 13.24 4.99
C LEU A 101 -2.65 12.71 6.44
N ALA A 102 -3.76 12.22 7.00
CA ALA A 102 -3.76 11.63 8.33
C ALA A 102 -2.88 10.37 8.41
N ALA A 103 -2.90 9.51 7.38
CA ALA A 103 -2.05 8.31 7.28
C ALA A 103 -0.55 8.65 7.30
N ASN A 104 -0.18 9.85 6.85
CA ASN A 104 1.20 10.33 6.73
C ASN A 104 1.64 11.24 7.90
N ARG A 105 0.82 11.31 8.97
CA ARG A 105 1.15 12.01 10.22
C ARG A 105 1.48 11.03 11.33
N TRP A 106 2.66 11.20 11.93
CA TRP A 106 3.12 10.37 13.04
C TRP A 106 3.99 11.16 14.01
N ASP A 107 3.81 10.92 15.30
CA ASP A 107 4.50 11.63 16.38
C ASP A 107 5.89 11.03 16.74
N GLY A 108 6.34 10.01 16.02
CA GLY A 108 7.64 9.37 16.21
C GLY A 108 7.67 8.32 17.34
N ARG A 109 6.56 8.07 18.03
CA ARG A 109 6.51 7.09 19.12
C ARG A 109 6.01 5.74 18.63
N ALA A 110 6.75 4.69 18.94
CA ALA A 110 6.35 3.31 18.68
C ALA A 110 4.96 3.03 19.28
N GLY A 111 4.08 2.42 18.51
CA GLY A 111 2.73 2.08 18.93
C GLY A 111 1.73 3.24 18.96
N SER A 112 2.14 4.47 18.66
CA SER A 112 1.22 5.61 18.62
C SER A 112 0.29 5.54 17.40
N ARG A 113 -0.87 6.21 17.51
CA ARG A 113 -1.82 6.28 16.39
C ARG A 113 -1.35 7.27 15.33
N LEU A 114 -1.58 6.93 14.06
CA LEU A 114 -1.45 7.87 12.95
C LEU A 114 -2.51 8.98 13.02
N GLY A 115 -2.32 10.06 12.28
CA GLY A 115 -3.20 11.23 12.26
C GLY A 115 -2.83 12.30 13.30
N SER A 116 -1.83 12.04 14.15
CA SER A 116 -1.29 13.00 15.12
C SER A 116 0.20 13.22 14.89
N GLY A 117 0.72 14.36 15.38
CA GLY A 117 2.12 14.72 15.14
C GLY A 117 2.36 15.40 13.79
N PRO A 118 3.63 15.62 13.43
CA PRO A 118 4.00 16.27 12.17
C PRO A 118 3.62 15.46 10.95
N LEU A 119 3.35 16.17 9.85
CA LEU A 119 3.25 15.56 8.53
C LEU A 119 4.67 15.19 8.07
N LEU A 120 4.87 13.91 7.72
CA LEU A 120 6.18 13.37 7.37
C LEU A 120 6.40 13.28 5.85
N GLU A 121 5.32 13.14 5.09
CA GLU A 121 5.38 12.91 3.64
C GLU A 121 4.10 13.39 2.95
N ILE A 122 4.19 13.70 1.64
CA ILE A 122 3.05 14.13 0.82
C ILE A 122 2.65 12.98 -0.10
N PRO A 123 1.39 12.53 -0.05
CA PRO A 123 0.93 11.41 -0.86
C PRO A 123 0.82 11.78 -2.35
N VAL A 124 1.36 10.91 -3.22
CA VAL A 124 1.31 11.04 -4.68
C VAL A 124 0.45 9.97 -5.35
N ASN A 125 0.21 8.87 -4.64
CA ASN A 125 -0.62 7.74 -5.02
C ASN A 125 -1.13 7.08 -3.75
N CYS A 126 -2.25 6.38 -3.83
CA CYS A 126 -2.75 5.56 -2.74
C CYS A 126 -3.20 4.19 -3.25
N GLU A 127 -3.22 3.23 -2.34
CA GLU A 127 -3.72 1.89 -2.56
C GLU A 127 -4.71 1.59 -1.44
N SER A 128 -5.99 1.54 -1.77
CA SER A 128 -6.99 0.99 -0.86
C SER A 128 -7.24 -0.48 -1.22
N TYR A 129 -7.52 -1.29 -0.22
CA TYR A 129 -7.66 -2.74 -0.46
C TYR A 129 -9.13 -3.05 -0.68
N ASN A 130 -9.48 -3.36 -1.92
CA ASN A 130 -10.83 -3.72 -2.34
C ASN A 130 -10.98 -5.23 -2.59
N LEU A 131 -12.20 -5.67 -2.84
CA LEU A 131 -12.50 -6.96 -3.46
C LEU A 131 -12.59 -6.77 -4.97
N ALA A 132 -11.61 -7.28 -5.73
CA ALA A 132 -11.73 -7.48 -7.16
C ALA A 132 -12.27 -8.89 -7.44
N TYR A 133 -13.20 -9.03 -8.38
CA TYR A 133 -13.79 -10.32 -8.73
C TYR A 133 -14.10 -10.44 -10.22
N VAL A 134 -14.15 -11.67 -10.72
CA VAL A 134 -14.50 -11.99 -12.10
C VAL A 134 -15.95 -12.48 -12.12
N PRO A 135 -16.93 -11.67 -12.56
CA PRO A 135 -18.35 -12.04 -12.55
C PRO A 135 -18.64 -13.38 -13.21
N ALA A 136 -18.03 -13.66 -14.37
CA ALA A 136 -18.24 -14.91 -15.10
C ALA A 136 -17.86 -16.16 -14.29
N HIS A 137 -16.86 -16.08 -13.39
CA HIS A 137 -16.48 -17.19 -12.52
C HIS A 137 -17.50 -17.40 -11.38
N LEU A 138 -18.03 -16.30 -10.83
CA LEU A 138 -19.07 -16.37 -9.81
C LEU A 138 -20.40 -16.89 -10.39
N GLU A 139 -20.79 -16.42 -11.55
CA GLU A 139 -21.98 -16.90 -12.28
C GLU A 139 -21.90 -18.39 -12.62
N ALA A 140 -20.75 -18.85 -13.12
CA ALA A 140 -20.53 -20.26 -13.45
C ALA A 140 -20.60 -21.18 -12.21
N ALA A 141 -20.32 -20.65 -11.03
CA ALA A 141 -20.39 -21.36 -9.76
C ALA A 141 -21.73 -21.11 -9.01
N GLU A 142 -22.65 -20.33 -9.58
CA GLU A 142 -23.93 -19.92 -8.99
C GLU A 142 -23.77 -19.20 -7.64
N ILE A 143 -22.75 -18.28 -7.54
CA ILE A 143 -22.39 -17.59 -6.30
C ILE A 143 -22.67 -16.09 -6.43
N ALA A 144 -23.22 -15.50 -5.36
CA ALA A 144 -23.29 -14.05 -5.22
C ALA A 144 -21.94 -13.44 -4.80
N VAL A 145 -21.76 -12.14 -5.05
CA VAL A 145 -20.60 -11.38 -4.56
C VAL A 145 -20.54 -11.45 -3.03
N PRO A 146 -19.44 -11.91 -2.43
CA PRO A 146 -19.38 -12.14 -0.99
C PRO A 146 -19.25 -10.82 -0.18
N GLU A 147 -20.13 -10.62 0.79
CA GLU A 147 -20.12 -9.46 1.69
C GLU A 147 -19.44 -9.76 3.05
N THR A 148 -19.20 -11.02 3.36
CA THR A 148 -18.51 -11.46 4.58
C THR A 148 -17.36 -12.38 4.25
N TRP A 149 -16.35 -12.46 5.13
CA TRP A 149 -15.22 -13.36 4.91
C TRP A 149 -15.61 -14.85 4.93
N GLU A 150 -16.65 -15.21 5.69
CA GLU A 150 -17.18 -16.57 5.65
C GLU A 150 -17.75 -16.87 4.24
N ALA A 151 -18.55 -15.94 3.69
CA ALA A 151 -19.09 -16.05 2.33
C ALA A 151 -17.96 -16.01 1.28
N PHE A 152 -16.90 -15.18 1.49
CA PHE A 152 -15.74 -15.12 0.60
C PHE A 152 -15.03 -16.47 0.50
N PHE A 153 -14.73 -17.10 1.63
CA PHE A 153 -14.06 -18.41 1.62
C PHE A 153 -14.96 -19.52 1.08
N ALA A 154 -16.28 -19.44 1.31
CA ALA A 154 -17.23 -20.37 0.70
C ALA A 154 -17.28 -20.19 -0.81
N ALA A 155 -17.36 -18.96 -1.29
CA ALA A 155 -17.33 -18.59 -2.71
C ALA A 155 -16.03 -19.05 -3.39
N ALA A 156 -14.89 -18.81 -2.76
CA ALA A 156 -13.60 -19.24 -3.26
C ALA A 156 -13.53 -20.78 -3.45
N ARG A 157 -14.00 -21.54 -2.47
CA ARG A 157 -14.05 -23.02 -2.59
C ARG A 157 -14.99 -23.48 -3.69
N ALA A 158 -16.14 -22.84 -3.83
CA ALA A 158 -17.11 -23.23 -4.86
C ALA A 158 -16.59 -22.87 -6.26
N ALA A 159 -15.97 -21.71 -6.46
CA ALA A 159 -15.34 -21.34 -7.73
C ALA A 159 -14.22 -22.31 -8.11
N ALA A 160 -13.35 -22.68 -7.16
CA ALA A 160 -12.31 -23.68 -7.39
C ALA A 160 -12.90 -25.06 -7.73
N ALA A 161 -13.99 -25.48 -7.09
CA ALA A 161 -14.66 -26.75 -7.36
C ALA A 161 -15.34 -26.78 -8.74
N ALA A 162 -15.77 -25.63 -9.27
CA ALA A 162 -16.28 -25.52 -10.65
C ALA A 162 -15.20 -25.75 -11.72
N GLY A 163 -13.92 -25.67 -11.35
CA GLY A 163 -12.79 -26.13 -12.15
C GLY A 163 -12.32 -25.18 -13.26
N ALA A 164 -12.94 -24.01 -13.42
CA ALA A 164 -12.55 -23.02 -14.43
C ALA A 164 -11.38 -22.13 -13.98
N CYS A 165 -11.22 -21.94 -12.66
CA CYS A 165 -10.19 -21.09 -12.04
C CYS A 165 -9.87 -21.57 -10.62
N ARG A 166 -8.89 -20.92 -9.99
CA ARG A 166 -8.67 -20.99 -8.54
C ARG A 166 -9.66 -20.08 -7.81
N GLY A 167 -9.87 -20.34 -6.52
CA GLY A 167 -10.84 -19.58 -5.73
C GLY A 167 -10.43 -18.14 -5.48
N PHE A 168 -9.25 -17.92 -4.89
CA PHE A 168 -8.78 -16.55 -4.64
C PHE A 168 -7.27 -16.40 -4.73
N ALA A 169 -6.86 -15.20 -5.12
CA ALA A 169 -5.48 -14.78 -5.20
C ALA A 169 -5.01 -14.22 -3.85
N GLN A 170 -3.79 -14.58 -3.41
CA GLN A 170 -3.19 -14.08 -2.16
C GLN A 170 -1.67 -14.11 -2.24
N ARG A 171 -1.00 -13.03 -1.82
CA ARG A 171 0.47 -12.97 -1.69
C ARG A 171 0.96 -13.87 -0.57
N GLY A 172 2.16 -14.45 -0.73
CA GLY A 172 2.72 -15.41 0.22
C GLY A 172 4.23 -15.35 0.40
N VAL A 173 4.94 -14.57 -0.44
CA VAL A 173 6.40 -14.43 -0.37
C VAL A 173 6.84 -13.87 0.99
N ASP A 174 8.04 -14.25 1.45
CA ASP A 174 8.61 -13.96 2.77
C ASP A 174 9.14 -12.53 2.93
N VAL A 175 8.33 -11.55 2.55
CA VAL A 175 8.64 -10.13 2.66
C VAL A 175 7.56 -9.40 3.46
N TRP A 176 7.96 -8.34 4.15
CA TRP A 176 7.11 -7.55 5.04
C TRP A 176 5.76 -7.14 4.44
N HIS A 177 5.72 -6.77 3.16
CA HIS A 177 4.50 -6.30 2.51
C HIS A 177 3.46 -7.40 2.27
N THR A 178 3.79 -8.68 2.43
CA THR A 178 2.81 -9.77 2.42
C THR A 178 1.80 -9.62 3.56
N MET A 179 2.22 -9.08 4.72
CA MET A 179 1.34 -8.82 5.85
C MET A 179 0.42 -7.61 5.61
N TYR A 180 0.81 -6.72 4.71
CA TYR A 180 0.12 -5.46 4.43
C TYR A 180 -1.00 -5.57 3.40
N THR A 181 -1.38 -6.76 3.00
CA THR A 181 -2.30 -7.05 1.88
C THR A 181 -3.71 -7.39 2.36
N GLY A 182 -4.42 -8.16 1.56
CA GLY A 182 -5.72 -8.73 1.93
C GLY A 182 -5.70 -9.49 3.25
N PHE A 183 -4.53 -10.05 3.68
CA PHE A 183 -4.42 -10.66 5.00
C PHE A 183 -4.66 -9.65 6.12
N ALA A 184 -4.05 -8.45 6.09
CA ALA A 184 -4.31 -7.43 7.10
C ALA A 184 -5.81 -7.04 7.12
N THR A 185 -6.39 -6.77 5.94
CA THR A 185 -7.82 -6.47 5.81
C THR A 185 -8.70 -7.56 6.46
N TYR A 186 -8.38 -8.82 6.22
CA TYR A 186 -9.04 -9.97 6.85
C TYR A 186 -8.84 -9.98 8.37
N PHE A 187 -7.58 -9.95 8.81
CA PHE A 187 -7.18 -10.13 10.21
C PHE A 187 -7.79 -9.06 11.13
N TRP A 188 -7.73 -7.78 10.73
CA TRP A 188 -8.35 -6.69 11.48
C TRP A 188 -9.87 -6.74 11.46
N SER A 189 -10.50 -7.25 10.40
CA SER A 189 -11.95 -7.43 10.34
C SER A 189 -12.46 -8.48 11.34
N TYR A 190 -11.63 -9.44 11.71
CA TYR A 190 -11.91 -10.42 12.77
C TYR A 190 -11.72 -9.86 14.18
N GLY A 191 -11.17 -8.64 14.32
CA GLY A 191 -10.88 -8.04 15.61
C GLY A 191 -9.48 -8.36 16.15
N ALA A 192 -8.69 -9.13 15.41
CA ALA A 192 -7.29 -9.37 15.73
C ALA A 192 -6.43 -8.12 15.52
N ARG A 193 -5.30 -8.04 16.20
CA ARG A 193 -4.35 -6.91 16.12
C ARG A 193 -2.92 -7.44 16.10
N ASP A 194 -2.02 -6.64 15.52
CA ASP A 194 -0.58 -6.89 15.58
C ASP A 194 0.00 -6.56 16.96
N PHE A 195 -0.44 -5.43 17.55
CA PHE A 195 -0.06 -5.00 18.90
C PHE A 195 -1.25 -4.60 19.74
N GLU A 196 -1.17 -4.89 21.06
CA GLU A 196 -2.05 -4.38 22.11
C GLU A 196 -1.20 -4.04 23.35
N ASP A 197 -1.44 -2.88 23.94
CA ASP A 197 -0.74 -2.39 25.11
C ASP A 197 0.81 -2.45 25.01
N GLY A 198 1.33 -2.19 23.82
CA GLY A 198 2.78 -2.16 23.51
C GLY A 198 3.43 -3.53 23.37
N ARG A 199 2.67 -4.61 23.34
CA ARG A 199 3.14 -5.98 23.11
C ARG A 199 2.52 -6.56 21.85
N SER A 200 3.22 -7.53 21.25
CA SER A 200 2.68 -8.31 20.14
C SER A 200 1.42 -9.05 20.54
N ALA A 201 0.36 -8.91 19.75
CA ALA A 201 -0.94 -9.53 19.96
C ALA A 201 -1.26 -10.61 18.91
N ILE A 202 -0.30 -10.95 18.04
CA ILE A 202 -0.49 -11.92 16.95
C ILE A 202 -0.75 -13.35 17.45
N ALA A 203 -0.44 -13.66 18.71
CA ALA A 203 -0.69 -14.95 19.34
C ALA A 203 -1.93 -14.96 20.26
N SER A 204 -2.74 -13.87 20.27
CA SER A 204 -4.02 -13.88 20.99
C SER A 204 -4.98 -14.94 20.44
N ASP A 205 -5.94 -15.39 21.25
CA ASP A 205 -6.89 -16.45 20.81
C ASP A 205 -7.63 -16.05 19.54
N VAL A 206 -8.02 -14.78 19.41
CA VAL A 206 -8.66 -14.24 18.20
C VAL A 206 -7.71 -14.30 17.01
N ALA A 207 -6.45 -13.90 17.18
CA ALA A 207 -5.43 -13.89 16.13
C ALA A 207 -5.08 -15.32 15.66
N VAL A 208 -4.93 -16.26 16.59
CA VAL A 208 -4.67 -17.68 16.27
C VAL A 208 -5.84 -18.27 15.51
N GLY A 209 -7.09 -18.04 15.96
CA GLY A 209 -8.29 -18.54 15.29
C GLY A 209 -8.42 -17.97 13.87
N ALA A 210 -8.30 -16.65 13.72
CA ALA A 210 -8.34 -16.00 12.41
C ALA A 210 -7.24 -16.52 11.47
N THR A 211 -6.02 -16.66 11.95
CA THR A 211 -4.90 -17.21 11.16
C THR A 211 -5.16 -18.65 10.73
N ALA A 212 -5.66 -19.51 11.64
CA ALA A 212 -5.98 -20.90 11.31
C ALA A 212 -7.04 -21.01 10.21
N ASP A 213 -8.12 -20.21 10.29
CA ASP A 213 -9.19 -20.19 9.31
C ASP A 213 -8.69 -19.67 7.94
N PHE A 214 -7.86 -18.63 7.94
CA PHE A 214 -7.26 -18.11 6.70
C PHE A 214 -6.35 -19.13 6.03
N LEU A 215 -5.46 -19.79 6.77
CA LEU A 215 -4.58 -20.81 6.23
C LEU A 215 -5.34 -22.04 5.74
N ALA A 216 -6.44 -22.41 6.40
CA ALA A 216 -7.33 -23.48 5.93
C ALA A 216 -7.99 -23.10 4.60
N ALA A 217 -8.46 -21.86 4.45
CA ALA A 217 -9.01 -21.35 3.19
C ALA A 217 -7.96 -21.31 2.07
N LEU A 218 -6.73 -20.87 2.37
CA LEU A 218 -5.61 -20.90 1.41
C LEU A 218 -5.32 -22.29 0.88
N ARG A 219 -5.23 -23.28 1.77
CA ARG A 219 -5.01 -24.69 1.34
C ARG A 219 -6.15 -25.23 0.48
N ALA A 220 -7.37 -24.78 0.75
CA ALA A 220 -8.57 -25.29 0.06
C ALA A 220 -8.80 -24.64 -1.31
N ALA A 221 -8.47 -23.36 -1.48
CA ALA A 221 -8.90 -22.59 -2.66
C ALA A 221 -7.93 -21.47 -3.09
N GLY A 222 -6.82 -21.27 -2.39
CA GLY A 222 -5.79 -20.32 -2.74
C GLY A 222 -4.80 -20.83 -3.80
N PRO A 223 -3.70 -20.11 -4.04
CA PRO A 223 -2.60 -20.58 -4.91
C PRO A 223 -1.99 -21.88 -4.41
N ASP A 224 -1.65 -22.82 -5.30
CA ASP A 224 -0.98 -24.09 -4.94
C ASP A 224 0.42 -23.85 -4.36
N ASP A 225 1.09 -22.84 -4.89
CA ASP A 225 2.42 -22.41 -4.54
C ASP A 225 2.39 -21.08 -3.75
N TRP A 226 1.40 -20.92 -2.86
CA TRP A 226 1.19 -19.69 -2.10
C TRP A 226 2.49 -19.05 -1.56
N PRO A 227 3.45 -19.79 -0.99
CA PRO A 227 4.67 -19.19 -0.47
C PRO A 227 5.55 -18.49 -1.50
N GLU A 228 5.37 -18.73 -2.79
CA GLU A 228 6.13 -18.13 -3.88
C GLU A 228 5.41 -16.95 -4.55
N GLN A 229 4.14 -16.71 -4.16
CA GLN A 229 3.30 -15.70 -4.82
C GLN A 229 3.73 -14.29 -4.48
N ARG A 230 4.19 -13.56 -5.51
CA ARG A 230 4.56 -12.14 -5.43
C ARG A 230 3.42 -11.26 -5.95
N TRP A 231 3.45 -9.99 -5.63
CA TRP A 231 2.41 -9.03 -5.99
C TRP A 231 2.18 -8.90 -7.49
N TYR A 232 3.25 -8.85 -8.28
CA TYR A 232 3.18 -8.61 -9.72
C TYR A 232 2.65 -9.82 -10.48
N GLU A 233 3.25 -10.99 -10.26
CA GLU A 233 2.85 -12.23 -10.90
C GLU A 233 1.40 -12.58 -10.54
N LEU A 234 1.01 -12.36 -9.29
CA LEU A 234 -0.33 -12.60 -8.81
C LEU A 234 -1.36 -11.70 -9.49
N ALA A 235 -1.04 -10.40 -9.67
CA ALA A 235 -1.88 -9.46 -10.40
C ALA A 235 -2.05 -9.86 -11.86
N LEU A 236 -0.98 -10.30 -12.53
CA LEU A 236 -1.05 -10.80 -13.90
C LEU A 236 -1.86 -12.08 -14.02
N ASP A 237 -1.72 -13.00 -13.08
CA ASP A 237 -2.50 -14.24 -13.04
C ASP A 237 -3.99 -13.97 -12.84
N PHE A 238 -4.34 -13.00 -11.98
CA PHE A 238 -5.71 -12.55 -11.82
C PHE A 238 -6.26 -11.91 -13.11
N ALA A 239 -5.48 -11.04 -13.76
CA ALA A 239 -5.82 -10.41 -15.04
C ALA A 239 -6.04 -11.41 -16.18
N GLN A 240 -5.48 -12.62 -16.07
CA GLN A 240 -5.70 -13.73 -17.00
C GLN A 240 -6.86 -14.65 -16.59
N GLY A 241 -7.62 -14.31 -15.54
CA GLY A 241 -8.78 -15.08 -15.07
C GLY A 241 -8.43 -16.39 -14.36
N ARG A 242 -7.21 -16.52 -13.83
CA ARG A 242 -6.78 -17.73 -13.10
C ARG A 242 -7.40 -17.84 -11.72
N TYR A 243 -7.95 -16.74 -11.19
CA TYR A 243 -8.62 -16.65 -9.89
C TYR A 243 -9.97 -15.99 -10.03
N ALA A 244 -10.93 -16.39 -9.17
CA ALA A 244 -12.26 -15.78 -9.13
C ALA A 244 -12.32 -14.49 -8.31
N LEU A 245 -11.58 -14.44 -7.21
CA LEU A 245 -11.63 -13.41 -6.17
C LEU A 245 -10.21 -12.95 -5.79
N MET A 246 -10.09 -11.67 -5.43
CA MET A 246 -8.85 -11.10 -4.89
C MET A 246 -9.19 -9.95 -3.95
N VAL A 247 -8.70 -9.99 -2.71
CA VAL A 247 -8.69 -8.82 -1.83
C VAL A 247 -7.25 -8.34 -1.74
N ASP A 248 -6.96 -7.28 -2.47
CA ASP A 248 -5.62 -6.68 -2.53
C ASP A 248 -5.72 -5.23 -3.03
N SER A 249 -4.59 -4.63 -3.36
CA SER A 249 -4.45 -3.26 -3.83
C SER A 249 -5.35 -2.95 -5.04
N ASP A 250 -6.15 -1.91 -4.95
CA ASP A 250 -6.94 -1.38 -6.06
C ASP A 250 -6.08 -0.75 -7.17
N HIS A 251 -4.79 -0.49 -6.89
CA HIS A 251 -3.84 -0.04 -7.90
C HIS A 251 -3.66 -1.05 -9.06
N TYR A 252 -4.00 -2.32 -8.84
CA TYR A 252 -3.93 -3.34 -9.88
C TYR A 252 -4.88 -3.09 -11.06
N VAL A 253 -5.83 -2.18 -10.95
CA VAL A 253 -6.63 -1.72 -12.09
C VAL A 253 -5.78 -1.34 -13.30
N ALA A 254 -4.57 -0.81 -13.07
CA ALA A 254 -3.61 -0.49 -14.13
C ALA A 254 -3.18 -1.71 -14.96
N TYR A 255 -3.15 -2.90 -14.37
CA TYR A 255 -2.87 -4.15 -15.07
C TYR A 255 -4.14 -4.81 -15.59
N PHE A 256 -5.23 -4.73 -14.84
CA PHE A 256 -6.51 -5.37 -15.17
C PHE A 256 -7.17 -4.74 -16.40
N GLU A 257 -6.97 -3.45 -16.60
CA GLU A 257 -7.57 -2.68 -17.69
C GLU A 257 -6.58 -2.38 -18.84
N ASP A 258 -5.42 -3.01 -18.84
CA ASP A 258 -4.45 -2.91 -19.93
C ASP A 258 -4.45 -4.19 -20.78
N PRO A 259 -4.81 -4.12 -22.07
CA PRO A 259 -4.87 -5.28 -22.96
C PRO A 259 -3.51 -5.95 -23.20
N ARG A 260 -2.40 -5.32 -22.80
CA ARG A 260 -1.06 -5.94 -22.84
C ARG A 260 -0.89 -7.00 -21.75
N TYR A 261 -1.63 -6.88 -20.64
CA TYR A 261 -1.52 -7.72 -19.46
C TYR A 261 -2.78 -8.53 -19.17
N SER A 262 -3.94 -8.03 -19.56
CA SER A 262 -5.24 -8.61 -19.19
C SER A 262 -5.99 -9.20 -20.38
N SER A 263 -6.53 -10.39 -20.18
CA SER A 263 -7.54 -10.99 -21.06
C SER A 263 -8.97 -10.62 -20.62
N LEU A 264 -9.12 -9.88 -19.52
CA LEU A 264 -10.37 -9.55 -18.85
C LEU A 264 -10.66 -8.04 -18.84
N VAL A 265 -10.10 -7.28 -19.77
CA VAL A 265 -10.34 -5.83 -19.85
C VAL A 265 -11.85 -5.54 -19.88
N GLY A 266 -12.32 -4.69 -18.94
CA GLY A 266 -13.72 -4.35 -18.77
C GLY A 266 -14.63 -5.49 -18.26
N ALA A 267 -14.05 -6.59 -17.78
CA ALA A 267 -14.78 -7.75 -17.28
C ALA A 267 -14.51 -8.05 -15.80
N ILE A 268 -13.68 -7.25 -15.14
CA ILE A 268 -13.43 -7.31 -13.70
C ILE A 268 -14.31 -6.28 -13.01
N GLU A 269 -14.91 -6.68 -11.90
CA GLU A 269 -15.74 -5.83 -11.06
C GLU A 269 -15.14 -5.69 -9.65
N TYR A 270 -15.55 -4.65 -8.95
CA TYR A 270 -15.00 -4.29 -7.65
C TYR A 270 -16.10 -4.13 -6.60
N ALA A 271 -15.79 -4.44 -5.36
CA ALA A 271 -16.65 -4.22 -4.21
C ALA A 271 -15.82 -3.83 -2.99
N LEU A 272 -16.49 -3.39 -1.92
CA LEU A 272 -15.82 -3.26 -0.63
C LEU A 272 -15.30 -4.63 -0.19
N PRO A 273 -14.16 -4.69 0.54
CA PRO A 273 -13.68 -5.97 1.06
C PRO A 273 -14.70 -6.57 2.03
N PRO A 274 -14.72 -7.90 2.15
CA PRO A 274 -15.69 -8.57 3.01
C PRO A 274 -15.57 -8.13 4.47
N SER A 275 -16.69 -8.09 5.18
CA SER A 275 -16.77 -7.79 6.61
C SER A 275 -16.49 -9.03 7.45
N GLY A 276 -15.84 -8.85 8.58
CA GLY A 276 -15.75 -9.84 9.67
C GLY A 276 -16.55 -9.40 10.90
N PRO A 277 -16.38 -10.09 12.04
CA PRO A 277 -17.08 -9.74 13.30
C PRO A 277 -16.81 -8.31 13.79
N ALA A 278 -15.63 -7.73 13.49
CA ALA A 278 -15.28 -6.35 13.81
C ALA A 278 -15.63 -5.34 12.70
N GLY A 279 -16.39 -5.77 11.68
CA GLY A 279 -16.81 -4.97 10.53
C GLY A 279 -15.87 -5.06 9.33
N CYS A 280 -16.13 -4.21 8.33
CA CYS A 280 -15.24 -4.02 7.19
C CYS A 280 -14.01 -3.22 7.65
N ARG A 281 -12.82 -3.67 7.30
CA ARG A 281 -11.54 -3.04 7.69
C ARG A 281 -10.59 -2.99 6.49
N PRO A 282 -10.87 -2.14 5.50
CA PRO A 282 -9.98 -2.01 4.35
C PRO A 282 -8.65 -1.35 4.78
N ASN A 283 -7.56 -1.97 4.39
CA ASN A 283 -6.23 -1.40 4.60
C ASN A 283 -5.97 -0.25 3.64
N LEU A 284 -4.97 0.58 3.93
CA LEU A 284 -4.53 1.72 3.15
C LEU A 284 -3.01 1.74 3.06
N TRP A 285 -2.50 1.98 1.86
CA TRP A 285 -1.11 2.36 1.62
C TRP A 285 -1.07 3.69 0.87
N THR A 286 -0.07 4.52 1.13
CA THR A 286 0.22 5.71 0.33
C THR A 286 1.63 5.60 -0.22
N TRP A 287 1.78 5.85 -1.51
CA TRP A 287 3.07 6.23 -2.07
C TRP A 287 3.21 7.73 -1.93
N SER A 288 4.31 8.16 -1.34
CA SER A 288 4.49 9.54 -0.92
C SER A 288 5.89 10.04 -1.24
N VAL A 289 6.07 11.35 -1.25
CA VAL A 289 7.40 11.99 -1.33
C VAL A 289 7.77 12.58 0.02
N VAL A 290 9.02 12.34 0.41
CA VAL A 290 9.65 12.81 1.65
C VAL A 290 10.75 13.80 1.31
N VAL A 291 10.82 14.90 2.06
CA VAL A 291 11.98 15.78 2.04
C VAL A 291 13.03 15.24 3.00
N ASN A 292 14.25 15.04 2.53
CA ASN A 292 15.34 14.55 3.36
C ASN A 292 15.77 15.63 4.37
N ALA A 293 15.72 15.32 5.66
CA ALA A 293 16.15 16.22 6.73
C ALA A 293 17.64 16.62 6.64
N ARG A 294 18.43 15.86 5.88
CA ARG A 294 19.86 16.12 5.67
C ARG A 294 20.14 16.95 4.41
N THR A 295 19.10 17.34 3.66
CA THR A 295 19.29 18.20 2.48
C THR A 295 19.91 19.55 2.86
N ARG A 296 20.80 20.04 2.01
CA ARG A 296 21.36 21.39 2.11
C ARG A 296 20.58 22.41 1.27
N ASN A 297 19.54 21.94 0.55
CA ASN A 297 18.78 22.69 -0.42
C ASN A 297 17.26 22.65 -0.12
N LEU A 298 16.88 22.87 1.15
CA LEU A 298 15.49 22.72 1.60
C LEU A 298 14.47 23.47 0.73
N ASP A 299 14.76 24.72 0.40
CA ASP A 299 13.86 25.52 -0.44
C ASP A 299 13.74 24.96 -1.88
N ALA A 300 14.82 24.43 -2.43
CA ALA A 300 14.80 23.79 -3.75
C ALA A 300 14.03 22.45 -3.71
N ALA A 301 14.25 21.66 -2.67
CA ALA A 301 13.53 20.41 -2.43
C ALA A 301 12.03 20.66 -2.30
N TRP A 302 11.63 21.68 -1.53
CA TRP A 302 10.23 22.05 -1.38
C TRP A 302 9.60 22.51 -2.69
N ARG A 303 10.28 23.33 -3.48
CA ARG A 303 9.78 23.73 -4.82
C ARG A 303 9.52 22.54 -5.74
N PHE A 304 10.35 21.49 -5.64
CA PHE A 304 10.12 20.26 -6.37
C PHE A 304 8.87 19.55 -5.83
N VAL A 305 8.75 19.37 -4.50
CA VAL A 305 7.57 18.74 -3.89
C VAL A 305 6.30 19.51 -4.26
N GLU A 306 6.29 20.84 -4.12
CA GLU A 306 5.14 21.67 -4.44
C GLU A 306 4.71 21.52 -5.91
N TRP A 307 5.67 21.44 -6.84
CA TRP A 307 5.37 21.20 -8.25
C TRP A 307 4.89 19.77 -8.50
N ALA A 308 5.62 18.78 -8.00
CA ALA A 308 5.41 17.37 -8.29
C ALA A 308 4.18 16.75 -7.58
N THR A 309 3.67 17.44 -6.55
CA THR A 309 2.45 17.05 -5.82
C THR A 309 1.31 18.07 -5.95
N GLY A 310 1.53 19.11 -6.75
CA GLY A 310 0.51 20.12 -7.05
C GLY A 310 -0.67 19.55 -7.85
N PRO A 311 -1.85 20.24 -7.81
CA PRO A 311 -3.08 19.72 -8.44
C PRO A 311 -2.91 19.44 -9.93
N ASP A 312 -2.27 20.34 -10.68
CA ASP A 312 -2.08 20.18 -12.12
C ASP A 312 -1.18 18.98 -12.47
N PHE A 313 -0.12 18.76 -11.66
CA PHE A 313 0.81 17.67 -11.91
C PHE A 313 0.14 16.31 -11.57
N LEU A 314 -0.51 16.19 -10.41
CA LEU A 314 -1.13 14.93 -10.01
C LEU A 314 -2.31 14.55 -10.91
N ARG A 315 -3.11 15.53 -11.37
CA ARG A 315 -4.17 15.30 -12.37
C ARG A 315 -3.58 14.73 -13.68
N ARG A 316 -2.49 15.33 -14.17
CA ARG A 316 -1.79 14.85 -15.36
C ARG A 316 -1.18 13.47 -15.15
N SER A 317 -0.50 13.26 -14.03
CA SER A 317 0.05 11.94 -13.65
C SER A 317 -1.04 10.87 -13.61
N ALA A 318 -2.23 11.21 -13.08
CA ALA A 318 -3.37 10.30 -13.11
C ALA A 318 -3.79 9.94 -14.55
N SER A 319 -3.75 10.89 -15.51
CA SER A 319 -4.02 10.59 -16.91
C SER A 319 -2.92 9.73 -17.58
N GLU A 320 -1.75 9.66 -17.01
CA GLU A 320 -0.57 8.95 -17.53
C GLU A 320 -0.35 7.56 -16.89
N GLY A 321 -1.22 7.13 -15.98
CA GLY A 321 -1.15 5.78 -15.39
C GLY A 321 -1.07 5.72 -13.87
N ASN A 322 -0.95 6.86 -13.18
CA ASN A 322 -1.04 6.94 -11.72
C ASN A 322 -2.52 6.94 -11.29
N MET A 323 -3.12 5.76 -11.23
CA MET A 323 -4.57 5.55 -11.29
C MET A 323 -5.35 5.93 -10.03
N ASN A 324 -4.67 6.04 -8.87
CA ASN A 324 -5.33 6.25 -7.57
C ASN A 324 -5.01 7.65 -7.05
N PRO A 325 -5.83 8.67 -7.41
CA PRO A 325 -5.56 10.05 -7.06
C PRO A 325 -5.58 10.31 -5.56
N THR A 326 -4.69 11.21 -5.13
CA THR A 326 -4.62 11.66 -3.73
C THR A 326 -5.33 12.99 -3.49
N ARG A 327 -5.79 13.65 -4.56
CA ARG A 327 -6.51 14.94 -4.52
C ARG A 327 -7.96 14.81 -4.96
N LEU A 328 -8.85 15.46 -4.24
CA LEU A 328 -10.30 15.48 -4.52
C LEU A 328 -10.59 16.03 -5.91
N SER A 329 -9.90 17.12 -6.31
CA SER A 329 -10.06 17.72 -7.64
C SER A 329 -9.69 16.77 -8.78
N THR A 330 -8.82 15.78 -8.55
CA THR A 330 -8.50 14.77 -9.58
C THR A 330 -9.59 13.69 -9.63
N TRP A 331 -10.15 13.30 -8.50
CA TRP A 331 -11.34 12.43 -8.46
C TRP A 331 -12.55 13.06 -9.16
N ASP A 332 -12.70 14.40 -9.06
CA ASP A 332 -13.79 15.16 -9.68
C ASP A 332 -13.53 15.52 -11.15
N ASP A 333 -12.32 15.28 -11.68
CA ASP A 333 -11.95 15.60 -13.04
C ASP A 333 -12.77 14.77 -14.05
N GLU A 334 -13.37 15.45 -15.04
CA GLU A 334 -14.27 14.83 -16.03
C GLU A 334 -13.55 13.78 -16.90
N GLU A 335 -12.30 14.04 -17.27
CA GLU A 335 -11.50 13.10 -18.08
C GLU A 335 -11.14 11.85 -17.29
N PHE A 336 -10.73 12.01 -16.03
CA PHE A 336 -10.45 10.89 -15.13
C PHE A 336 -11.70 10.04 -14.90
N ARG A 337 -12.84 10.67 -14.60
CA ARG A 337 -14.13 9.98 -14.40
C ARG A 337 -14.58 9.23 -15.64
N ALA A 338 -14.52 9.88 -16.81
CA ALA A 338 -14.90 9.23 -18.06
C ALA A 338 -14.06 7.99 -18.39
N ARG A 339 -12.76 8.03 -18.04
CA ARG A 339 -11.87 6.90 -18.22
C ARG A 339 -12.18 5.79 -17.21
N ALA A 340 -12.28 6.14 -15.94
CA ALA A 340 -12.55 5.18 -14.86
C ALA A 340 -13.92 4.52 -14.97
N ALA A 341 -14.89 5.15 -15.63
CA ALA A 341 -16.20 4.56 -15.91
C ALA A 341 -16.15 3.31 -16.81
N ALA A 342 -15.03 3.08 -17.51
CA ALA A 342 -14.81 1.87 -18.28
C ALA A 342 -14.28 0.69 -17.44
N TRP A 343 -13.97 0.91 -16.16
CA TRP A 343 -13.34 -0.06 -15.27
C TRP A 343 -14.35 -0.66 -14.26
N GLY A 344 -15.52 -1.07 -14.75
CA GLY A 344 -16.58 -1.59 -13.88
C GLY A 344 -16.94 -0.63 -12.75
N SER A 345 -17.11 -1.15 -11.56
CA SER A 345 -17.44 -0.40 -10.33
C SER A 345 -16.22 0.22 -9.63
N PHE A 346 -15.03 0.25 -10.26
CA PHE A 346 -13.78 0.72 -9.66
C PHE A 346 -13.90 2.14 -9.08
N TYR A 347 -14.41 3.10 -9.87
CA TYR A 347 -14.41 4.51 -9.47
C TYR A 347 -15.19 4.74 -8.16
N GLU A 348 -16.39 4.20 -8.06
CA GLU A 348 -17.25 4.35 -6.90
C GLU A 348 -16.67 3.66 -5.67
N VAL A 349 -16.13 2.46 -5.86
CA VAL A 349 -15.55 1.66 -4.77
C VAL A 349 -14.25 2.28 -4.26
N ALA A 350 -13.30 2.59 -5.13
CA ALA A 350 -12.01 3.14 -4.75
C ALA A 350 -12.16 4.54 -4.11
N ARG A 351 -13.02 5.40 -4.68
CA ARG A 351 -13.30 6.72 -4.11
C ARG A 351 -13.93 6.60 -2.71
N ARG A 352 -14.93 5.73 -2.53
CA ARG A 352 -15.54 5.49 -1.23
C ARG A 352 -14.53 4.98 -0.20
N LEU A 353 -13.66 4.05 -0.60
CA LEU A 353 -12.63 3.49 0.27
C LEU A 353 -11.68 4.58 0.76
N VAL A 354 -11.12 5.37 -0.14
CA VAL A 354 -10.09 6.36 0.21
C VAL A 354 -10.66 7.54 0.99
N GLU A 355 -11.91 7.94 0.73
CA GLU A 355 -12.52 9.07 1.45
C GLU A 355 -13.10 8.69 2.81
N HIS A 356 -13.55 7.44 3.01
CA HIS A 356 -14.41 7.13 4.16
C HIS A 356 -14.09 5.85 4.93
N GLU A 357 -13.46 4.85 4.31
CA GLU A 357 -13.41 3.50 4.88
C GLU A 357 -11.98 3.02 5.18
N ALA A 358 -11.02 3.34 4.28
CA ALA A 358 -9.68 2.79 4.37
C ALA A 358 -8.80 3.53 5.38
N SER A 359 -7.97 2.77 6.07
CA SER A 359 -6.97 3.31 7.00
C SER A 359 -5.74 2.40 7.05
N VAL A 360 -4.60 2.95 7.43
CA VAL A 360 -3.42 2.13 7.74
C VAL A 360 -3.74 1.30 8.97
N LEU A 361 -3.80 -0.01 8.82
CA LEU A 361 -4.23 -0.93 9.86
C LEU A 361 -3.11 -1.28 10.83
N VAL A 362 -1.90 -1.45 10.31
CA VAL A 362 -0.75 -1.90 11.10
C VAL A 362 -0.27 -0.82 12.07
N THR A 363 0.27 -1.27 13.19
CA THR A 363 0.73 -0.38 14.26
C THR A 363 2.06 0.29 13.89
N PRO A 364 2.17 1.62 13.99
CA PRO A 364 3.41 2.33 13.68
C PRO A 364 4.57 1.93 14.59
N MET A 365 5.60 1.32 14.00
CA MET A 365 6.81 0.88 14.68
C MET A 365 8.04 1.25 13.84
N PRO A 366 9.12 1.79 14.43
CA PRO A 366 10.33 2.17 13.69
C PRO A 366 11.01 1.04 12.93
N ASN A 367 10.74 -0.20 13.29
CA ASN A 367 11.30 -1.42 12.69
C ASN A 367 10.20 -2.37 12.18
N TYR A 368 9.06 -1.82 11.73
CA TYR A 368 7.91 -2.64 11.34
C TYR A 368 8.21 -3.64 10.24
N ARG A 369 9.11 -3.35 9.30
CA ARG A 369 9.48 -4.32 8.24
C ARG A 369 10.08 -5.61 8.83
N GLU A 370 10.92 -5.50 9.84
CA GLU A 370 11.49 -6.66 10.52
C GLU A 370 10.41 -7.44 11.27
N ILE A 371 9.54 -6.73 11.98
CA ILE A 371 8.38 -7.29 12.70
C ILE A 371 7.49 -8.07 11.73
N ALA A 372 7.09 -7.45 10.62
CA ALA A 372 6.23 -8.08 9.63
C ALA A 372 6.89 -9.29 8.94
N THR A 373 8.21 -9.25 8.74
CA THR A 373 8.97 -10.38 8.20
C THR A 373 8.93 -11.58 9.17
N ARG A 374 9.08 -11.35 10.48
CA ARG A 374 8.94 -12.43 11.49
C ARG A 374 7.55 -13.04 11.46
N TRP A 375 6.54 -12.20 11.36
CA TRP A 375 5.15 -12.66 11.31
C TRP A 375 4.85 -13.48 10.05
N VAL A 376 5.26 -13.01 8.86
CA VAL A 376 5.02 -13.78 7.63
C VAL A 376 5.75 -15.12 7.62
N LEU A 377 6.95 -15.20 8.21
CA LEU A 377 7.66 -16.48 8.37
C LEU A 377 6.86 -17.46 9.23
N ALA A 378 6.28 -17.00 10.35
CA ALA A 378 5.40 -17.83 11.19
C ALA A 378 4.15 -18.33 10.43
N LEU A 379 3.53 -17.47 9.58
CA LEU A 379 2.42 -17.90 8.73
C LEU A 379 2.85 -18.99 7.73
N ARG A 380 4.04 -18.87 7.15
CA ARG A 380 4.58 -19.86 6.20
C ARG A 380 4.89 -21.19 6.88
N GLU A 381 5.46 -21.15 8.08
CA GLU A 381 5.68 -22.36 8.89
C GLU A 381 4.36 -23.06 9.25
N ALA A 382 3.38 -22.28 9.70
CA ALA A 382 2.04 -22.79 9.99
C ALA A 382 1.36 -23.35 8.72
N TYR A 383 1.53 -22.70 7.56
CA TYR A 383 1.05 -23.21 6.27
C TYR A 383 1.74 -24.52 5.89
N ALA A 384 3.02 -24.68 6.19
CA ALA A 384 3.79 -25.92 5.97
C ALA A 384 3.42 -27.06 6.93
N GLY A 385 2.59 -26.80 7.95
CA GLY A 385 2.03 -27.83 8.85
C GLY A 385 2.49 -27.76 10.30
N ARG A 386 3.27 -26.73 10.68
CA ARG A 386 3.52 -26.44 12.09
C ARG A 386 2.21 -26.00 12.76
N ASP A 387 2.07 -26.24 14.06
CA ASP A 387 0.92 -25.74 14.81
C ASP A 387 0.85 -24.21 14.72
N VAL A 388 -0.36 -23.67 14.49
CA VAL A 388 -0.56 -22.23 14.27
C VAL A 388 -0.22 -21.44 15.54
N ARG A 389 -0.66 -21.92 16.70
CA ARG A 389 -0.41 -21.26 17.97
C ARG A 389 1.08 -21.24 18.29
N ASP A 390 1.75 -22.39 18.20
CA ASP A 390 3.20 -22.48 18.46
C ASP A 390 4.01 -21.56 17.55
N SER A 391 3.64 -21.47 16.26
CA SER A 391 4.30 -20.58 15.29
C SER A 391 4.12 -19.11 15.63
N LEU A 392 2.91 -18.71 16.03
CA LEU A 392 2.60 -17.32 16.36
C LEU A 392 3.14 -16.91 17.74
N GLU A 393 3.16 -17.80 18.74
CA GLU A 393 3.74 -17.52 20.06
C GLU A 393 5.25 -17.29 19.95
N GLU A 394 5.98 -18.12 19.22
CA GLU A 394 7.42 -17.92 19.00
C GLU A 394 7.69 -16.59 18.26
N ALA A 395 6.93 -16.30 17.22
CA ALA A 395 7.06 -15.03 16.50
C ALA A 395 6.71 -13.83 17.38
N ALA A 396 5.69 -13.92 18.23
CA ALA A 396 5.31 -12.86 19.16
C ALA A 396 6.43 -12.55 20.18
N ASP A 397 7.09 -13.57 20.72
CA ASP A 397 8.22 -13.40 21.64
C ASP A 397 9.42 -12.73 20.94
N GLU A 398 9.71 -13.11 19.69
CA GLU A 398 10.74 -12.46 18.89
C GLU A 398 10.40 -10.99 18.60
N ILE A 399 9.14 -10.70 18.20
CA ILE A 399 8.65 -9.36 17.92
C ILE A 399 8.71 -8.47 19.16
N ASP A 400 8.30 -8.99 20.33
CA ASP A 400 8.40 -8.26 21.61
C ASP A 400 9.86 -7.90 21.92
N SER A 401 10.80 -8.81 21.63
CA SER A 401 12.23 -8.55 21.82
C SER A 401 12.76 -7.46 20.89
N LEU A 402 12.31 -7.42 19.63
CA LEU A 402 12.65 -6.38 18.66
C LEU A 402 12.06 -5.02 19.05
N SER A 403 10.83 -4.99 19.56
CA SER A 403 10.13 -3.76 19.93
C SER A 403 10.79 -3.03 21.10
N THR A 404 11.44 -3.76 22.01
CA THR A 404 12.18 -3.18 23.15
C THR A 404 13.53 -2.60 22.77
N THR A 405 14.15 -3.06 21.68
CA THR A 405 15.48 -2.60 21.22
C THR A 405 15.43 -1.39 20.29
N GLY A 406 14.27 -1.10 19.70
CA GLY A 406 14.06 0.01 18.76
C GLY A 406 13.64 1.35 19.39
N ALA A 407 13.53 1.44 20.72
CA ALA A 407 13.23 2.71 21.38
C ALA A 407 14.49 3.61 21.34
N PRO A 408 14.43 4.83 20.77
CA PRO A 408 15.53 5.77 20.90
C PRO A 408 15.74 6.12 22.39
N ALA A 409 16.98 6.08 22.86
CA ALA A 409 17.39 6.41 24.22
C ALA A 409 17.19 7.90 24.54
#